data_6c61ca4007914f235b7699d66cc3ceb7
#
_entry.id   6c61ca4007914f235b7699d66cc3ceb7
#
_cell.length_a   1.000
_cell.length_b   1.000
_cell.length_c   1.000
_cell.angle_alpha   90.00
_cell.angle_beta   90.00
_cell.angle_gamma   90.00
#
_symmetry.space_group_name_H-M   'P 1'
#
loop_
_entity.id
_entity.type
_entity.pdbx_description
1 polymer ?
#
loop_
_entity_poly.entity_id
_entity_poly.type
_entity_poly.pdbx_seq_one_letter_code
_entity_poly.pdbx_strand_id
1 'polypeptide(L)'
;LIGPHLADKDVLATLEIDELPAEGTAVPVEGAGFIRRGPSETIELDFLVPRHEKDNWIKLLESRGVRPAGVWAYEANRVARKRPRLGVDTDERTIPHEVDWIGPAVHLDKGCYRGQETVARVHNLGKPPRMLVLLHLDGSDARPAPGDPLLAGGRTIGRLGTVVDHVDLGPIALALLKRGVPADTELFTGGEQQVRAEIDPDSMPPTSGRAGLILFAVGRTGVTADRDRAR
;
A
#
# COMPACT_ATOMS: atom_id res chain seq x y z
N LEU A 1 -6.22 -12.39 4.32
CA LEU A 1 -5.94 -13.42 3.31
C LEU A 1 -5.19 -12.80 2.15
N ILE A 2 -4.11 -13.42 1.69
CA ILE A 2 -3.31 -12.91 0.57
C ILE A 2 -2.90 -14.10 -0.31
N GLY A 3 -3.05 -13.96 -1.62
CA GLY A 3 -2.51 -14.93 -2.58
C GLY A 3 -3.35 -15.10 -3.84
N PRO A 4 -2.75 -15.66 -4.90
CA PRO A 4 -3.42 -15.84 -6.19
C PRO A 4 -4.58 -16.86 -6.11
N HIS A 5 -4.46 -17.87 -5.25
CA HIS A 5 -5.45 -18.92 -5.09
C HIS A 5 -6.74 -18.48 -4.36
N LEU A 6 -6.83 -17.22 -3.90
CA LEU A 6 -8.05 -16.69 -3.33
C LEU A 6 -9.19 -16.56 -4.35
N ALA A 7 -8.88 -16.63 -5.64
CA ALA A 7 -9.86 -16.67 -6.73
C ALA A 7 -10.34 -18.09 -7.07
N ASP A 8 -9.77 -19.13 -6.47
CA ASP A 8 -10.14 -20.52 -6.75
C ASP A 8 -11.55 -20.79 -6.23
N LYS A 9 -12.34 -21.53 -7.01
CA LYS A 9 -13.75 -21.80 -6.69
C LYS A 9 -13.97 -22.42 -5.31
N ASP A 10 -13.08 -23.32 -4.90
CA ASP A 10 -13.17 -23.99 -3.60
C ASP A 10 -12.93 -23.01 -2.44
N VAL A 11 -12.06 -22.01 -2.64
CA VAL A 11 -11.81 -20.96 -1.64
C VAL A 11 -12.99 -19.99 -1.59
N LEU A 12 -13.51 -19.57 -2.74
CA LEU A 12 -14.69 -18.70 -2.81
C LEU A 12 -15.90 -19.37 -2.16
N ALA A 13 -16.16 -20.64 -2.46
CA ALA A 13 -17.23 -21.40 -1.83
C ALA A 13 -17.05 -21.53 -0.30
N THR A 14 -15.80 -21.65 0.16
CA THR A 14 -15.49 -21.67 1.60
C THR A 14 -15.76 -20.33 2.27
N LEU A 15 -15.53 -19.23 1.54
CA LEU A 15 -15.81 -17.86 1.99
C LEU A 15 -17.29 -17.49 1.79
N GLU A 16 -18.12 -18.38 1.27
CA GLU A 16 -19.56 -18.18 0.99
C GLU A 16 -19.82 -17.01 0.04
N ILE A 17 -18.94 -16.84 -0.95
CA ILE A 17 -19.08 -15.85 -2.01
C ILE A 17 -18.98 -16.52 -3.39
N ASP A 18 -19.75 -16.04 -4.35
CA ASP A 18 -19.75 -16.57 -5.73
C ASP A 18 -18.54 -16.08 -6.54
N GLU A 19 -18.12 -14.86 -6.26
CA GLU A 19 -17.00 -14.20 -6.93
C GLU A 19 -16.23 -13.25 -6.00
N LEU A 20 -15.01 -12.90 -6.39
CA LEU A 20 -14.23 -11.90 -5.64
C LEU A 20 -14.93 -10.54 -5.68
N PRO A 21 -15.02 -9.84 -4.54
CA PRO A 21 -15.46 -8.44 -4.55
C PRO A 21 -14.63 -7.61 -5.55
N ALA A 22 -15.25 -6.63 -6.16
CA ALA A 22 -14.50 -5.63 -6.93
C ALA A 22 -13.50 -4.89 -6.01
N GLU A 23 -12.39 -4.43 -6.57
CA GLU A 23 -11.40 -3.67 -5.79
C GLU A 23 -12.03 -2.45 -5.10
N GLY A 24 -11.68 -2.25 -3.84
CA GLY A 24 -12.22 -1.17 -3.01
C GLY A 24 -13.65 -1.41 -2.51
N THR A 25 -14.22 -2.59 -2.74
CA THR A 25 -15.58 -2.92 -2.29
C THR A 25 -15.59 -3.99 -1.19
N ALA A 26 -16.74 -4.16 -0.56
CA ALA A 26 -17.00 -5.20 0.42
C ALA A 26 -18.32 -5.92 0.13
N VAL A 27 -18.36 -7.21 0.44
CA VAL A 27 -19.56 -8.04 0.36
C VAL A 27 -19.86 -8.66 1.72
N PRO A 28 -21.13 -8.79 2.11
CA PRO A 28 -21.51 -9.48 3.33
C PRO A 28 -21.26 -10.97 3.19
N VAL A 29 -20.98 -11.64 4.30
CA VAL A 29 -20.93 -13.10 4.44
C VAL A 29 -21.95 -13.50 5.48
N GLU A 30 -22.83 -14.43 5.14
CA GLU A 30 -23.94 -14.83 6.02
C GLU A 30 -23.42 -15.38 7.35
N GLY A 31 -23.90 -14.79 8.46
CA GLY A 31 -23.48 -15.19 9.81
C GLY A 31 -22.04 -14.83 10.20
N ALA A 32 -21.25 -14.26 9.28
CA ALA A 32 -19.81 -14.07 9.50
C ALA A 32 -19.31 -12.60 9.48
N GLY A 33 -20.10 -11.66 8.95
CA GLY A 33 -19.67 -10.27 8.82
C GLY A 33 -19.47 -9.87 7.36
N PHE A 34 -18.25 -9.52 6.93
CA PHE A 34 -18.02 -9.14 5.54
C PHE A 34 -16.57 -9.38 5.09
N ILE A 35 -16.42 -9.53 3.78
CA ILE A 35 -15.12 -9.59 3.10
C ILE A 35 -14.92 -8.28 2.35
N ARG A 36 -13.79 -7.64 2.57
CA ARG A 36 -13.36 -6.47 1.82
C ARG A 36 -12.17 -6.82 0.94
N ARG A 37 -12.18 -6.39 -0.31
CA ARG A 37 -11.02 -6.44 -1.19
C ARG A 37 -10.32 -5.08 -1.20
N GLY A 38 -9.06 -5.05 -0.77
CA GLY A 38 -8.20 -3.87 -0.89
C GLY A 38 -7.73 -3.64 -2.33
N PRO A 39 -7.35 -2.40 -2.71
CA PRO A 39 -6.67 -2.15 -3.98
C PRO A 39 -5.25 -2.74 -3.89
N SER A 40 -4.97 -3.78 -4.68
CA SER A 40 -3.66 -4.44 -4.67
C SER A 40 -3.51 -5.28 -5.93
N GLU A 41 -2.32 -5.29 -6.52
CA GLU A 41 -1.99 -6.15 -7.66
C GLU A 41 -2.12 -7.65 -7.32
N THR A 42 -1.85 -8.03 -6.07
CA THR A 42 -2.13 -9.37 -5.56
C THR A 42 -3.48 -9.36 -4.86
N ILE A 43 -4.24 -10.44 -5.00
CA ILE A 43 -5.53 -10.57 -4.32
C ILE A 43 -5.28 -10.52 -2.80
N GLU A 44 -5.85 -9.52 -2.17
CA GLU A 44 -5.82 -9.31 -0.72
C GLU A 44 -7.24 -9.09 -0.22
N LEU A 45 -7.67 -9.96 0.68
CA LEU A 45 -8.99 -9.92 1.28
C LEU A 45 -8.88 -9.74 2.79
N ASP A 46 -9.52 -8.69 3.29
CA ASP A 46 -9.78 -8.54 4.71
C ASP A 46 -11.08 -9.26 5.04
N PHE A 47 -11.01 -10.27 5.88
CA PHE A 47 -12.17 -11.01 6.34
C PHE A 47 -12.49 -10.60 7.78
N LEU A 48 -13.56 -9.85 7.94
CA LEU A 48 -14.01 -9.34 9.22
C LEU A 48 -15.10 -10.26 9.77
N VAL A 49 -14.78 -10.96 10.84
CA VAL A 49 -15.66 -11.96 11.45
C VAL A 49 -15.95 -11.63 12.91
N PRO A 50 -17.09 -12.07 13.46
CA PRO A 50 -17.33 -11.99 14.89
C PRO A 50 -16.21 -12.69 15.68
N ARG A 51 -15.79 -12.09 16.79
CA ARG A 51 -14.64 -12.60 17.57
C ARG A 51 -14.83 -14.06 18.01
N HIS A 52 -16.04 -14.48 18.34
CA HIS A 52 -16.33 -15.84 18.78
C HIS A 52 -16.28 -16.88 17.65
N GLU A 53 -16.40 -16.45 16.38
CA GLU A 53 -16.29 -17.32 15.21
C GLU A 53 -14.86 -17.41 14.64
N LYS A 54 -13.95 -16.57 15.13
CA LYS A 54 -12.59 -16.47 14.58
C LYS A 54 -11.88 -17.81 14.46
N ASP A 55 -11.91 -18.61 15.51
CA ASP A 55 -11.17 -19.88 15.54
C ASP A 55 -11.81 -20.96 14.64
N ASN A 56 -13.13 -20.90 14.44
CA ASN A 56 -13.84 -21.76 13.50
C ASN A 56 -13.43 -21.43 12.07
N TRP A 57 -13.40 -20.14 11.73
CA TRP A 57 -12.98 -19.68 10.40
C TRP A 57 -11.51 -19.98 10.11
N ILE A 58 -10.62 -19.84 11.09
CA ILE A 58 -9.19 -20.21 10.92
C ILE A 58 -9.09 -21.69 10.57
N LYS A 59 -9.72 -22.59 11.34
CA LYS A 59 -9.69 -24.03 11.08
C LYS A 59 -10.26 -24.39 9.72
N LEU A 60 -11.36 -23.75 9.31
CA LEU A 60 -11.98 -23.96 8.02
C LEU A 60 -11.03 -23.56 6.87
N LEU A 61 -10.42 -22.39 6.96
CA LEU A 61 -9.46 -21.91 5.97
C LEU A 61 -8.22 -22.82 5.89
N GLU A 62 -7.67 -23.24 7.03
CA GLU A 62 -6.55 -24.18 7.09
C GLU A 62 -6.89 -25.52 6.43
N SER A 63 -8.11 -26.04 6.63
CA SER A 63 -8.58 -27.26 5.97
C SER A 63 -8.65 -27.17 4.44
N ARG A 64 -8.64 -25.93 3.91
CA ARG A 64 -8.61 -25.60 2.49
C ARG A 64 -7.23 -25.21 1.98
N GLY A 65 -6.18 -25.45 2.78
CA GLY A 65 -4.80 -25.18 2.40
C GLY A 65 -4.34 -23.74 2.60
N VAL A 66 -5.15 -22.87 3.20
CA VAL A 66 -4.73 -21.54 3.60
C VAL A 66 -3.78 -21.69 4.78
N ARG A 67 -2.55 -21.22 4.63
CA ARG A 67 -1.52 -21.33 5.67
C ARG A 67 -1.55 -20.10 6.58
N PRO A 68 -1.55 -20.27 7.90
CA PRO A 68 -1.39 -19.15 8.82
C PRO A 68 -0.04 -18.49 8.63
N ALA A 69 -0.02 -17.16 8.68
CA ALA A 69 1.20 -16.38 8.63
C ALA A 69 1.19 -15.32 9.74
N GLY A 70 2.36 -15.05 10.30
CA GLY A 70 2.50 -14.03 11.32
C GLY A 70 2.42 -12.61 10.75
N VAL A 71 2.21 -11.64 11.63
CA VAL A 71 2.16 -10.21 11.26
C VAL A 71 3.44 -9.73 10.58
N TRP A 72 4.60 -10.30 10.90
CA TRP A 72 5.87 -9.97 10.25
C TRP A 72 5.87 -10.28 8.75
N ALA A 73 5.29 -11.41 8.34
CA ALA A 73 5.14 -11.74 6.92
C ALA A 73 4.21 -10.75 6.20
N TYR A 74 3.15 -10.32 6.86
CA TYR A 74 2.26 -9.27 6.35
C TYR A 74 3.00 -7.93 6.19
N GLU A 75 3.74 -7.50 7.21
CA GLU A 75 4.52 -6.26 7.17
C GLU A 75 5.60 -6.31 6.09
N ALA A 76 6.32 -7.42 5.94
CA ALA A 76 7.30 -7.60 4.87
C ALA A 76 6.67 -7.42 3.47
N ASN A 77 5.53 -8.06 3.24
CA ASN A 77 4.77 -7.95 2.01
C ASN A 77 4.27 -6.50 1.74
N ARG A 78 3.78 -5.83 2.79
CA ARG A 78 3.31 -4.45 2.74
C ARG A 78 4.43 -3.49 2.36
N VAL A 79 5.60 -3.63 3.01
CA VAL A 79 6.78 -2.79 2.78
C VAL A 79 7.32 -2.99 1.37
N ALA A 80 7.48 -4.25 0.94
CA ALA A 80 7.94 -4.57 -0.42
C ALA A 80 7.05 -3.94 -1.51
N ARG A 81 5.76 -3.73 -1.23
CA ARG A 81 4.81 -3.09 -2.14
C ARG A 81 4.64 -1.59 -1.92
N LYS A 82 5.53 -0.96 -1.17
CA LYS A 82 5.43 0.47 -0.87
C LYS A 82 4.08 0.91 -0.27
N ARG A 83 3.40 0.06 0.47
CA ARG A 83 2.12 0.41 1.12
C ARG A 83 2.36 1.02 2.49
N PRO A 84 2.25 2.34 2.66
CA PRO A 84 2.57 3.00 3.91
C PRO A 84 1.52 2.73 4.98
N ARG A 85 1.96 2.71 6.24
CA ARG A 85 1.11 2.68 7.43
C ARG A 85 1.08 4.05 8.08
N LEU A 86 -0.13 4.54 8.34
CA LEU A 86 -0.34 5.83 8.98
C LEU A 86 0.37 5.88 10.35
N GLY A 87 1.09 6.97 10.61
CA GLY A 87 1.77 7.23 11.87
C GLY A 87 3.14 6.55 12.03
N VAL A 88 3.48 5.59 11.15
CA VAL A 88 4.82 4.98 11.12
C VAL A 88 5.59 5.43 9.88
N ASP A 89 5.02 5.20 8.70
CA ASP A 89 5.62 5.59 7.42
C ASP A 89 5.25 7.03 7.04
N THR A 90 4.33 7.65 7.76
CA THR A 90 3.87 9.03 7.59
C THR A 90 4.06 9.84 8.87
N ASP A 91 4.07 11.16 8.72
CA ASP A 91 4.08 12.12 9.80
C ASP A 91 2.93 13.14 9.67
N GLU A 92 2.82 14.08 10.61
CA GLU A 92 1.78 15.11 10.63
C GLU A 92 1.82 16.07 9.42
N ARG A 93 2.96 16.13 8.73
CA ARG A 93 3.21 16.98 7.55
C ARG A 93 3.07 16.23 6.26
N THR A 94 2.86 14.91 6.32
CA THR A 94 2.75 14.08 5.12
C THR A 94 1.49 14.43 4.34
N ILE A 95 1.68 14.70 3.06
CA ILE A 95 0.57 14.94 2.13
C ILE A 95 0.35 13.72 1.25
N PRO A 96 -0.88 13.46 0.78
CA PRO A 96 -1.22 12.24 0.04
C PRO A 96 -0.34 11.96 -1.19
N HIS A 97 0.14 13.00 -1.87
CA HIS A 97 1.03 12.86 -3.02
C HIS A 97 2.40 12.27 -2.69
N GLU A 98 2.87 12.40 -1.45
CA GLU A 98 4.18 11.88 -1.03
C GLU A 98 4.17 10.37 -0.86
N VAL A 99 2.97 9.78 -0.71
CA VAL A 99 2.78 8.37 -0.34
C VAL A 99 1.82 7.64 -1.29
N ASP A 100 1.63 8.16 -2.48
CA ASP A 100 0.82 7.60 -3.57
C ASP A 100 -0.65 7.33 -3.18
N TRP A 101 -1.24 8.18 -2.30
CA TRP A 101 -2.63 8.05 -1.86
C TRP A 101 -3.64 8.85 -2.71
N ILE A 102 -3.20 9.55 -3.75
CA ILE A 102 -4.11 10.19 -4.71
C ILE A 102 -4.75 9.12 -5.59
N GLY A 103 -6.06 9.11 -5.64
CA GLY A 103 -6.86 8.05 -6.25
C GLY A 103 -7.25 6.96 -5.26
N PRO A 104 -6.31 6.18 -4.68
CA PRO A 104 -6.68 5.10 -3.76
C PRO A 104 -7.37 5.57 -2.48
N ALA A 105 -6.99 6.73 -1.93
CA ALA A 105 -7.52 7.24 -0.67
C ALA A 105 -8.04 8.68 -0.73
N VAL A 106 -7.69 9.44 -1.77
CA VAL A 106 -8.11 10.84 -1.95
C VAL A 106 -8.74 11.04 -3.32
N HIS A 107 -10.00 11.43 -3.33
CA HIS A 107 -10.71 11.84 -4.54
C HIS A 107 -10.63 13.36 -4.70
N LEU A 108 -10.10 13.83 -5.82
CA LEU A 108 -9.85 15.26 -6.05
C LEU A 108 -11.13 16.07 -6.33
N ASP A 109 -12.15 15.43 -6.92
CA ASP A 109 -13.40 16.07 -7.35
C ASP A 109 -14.53 15.95 -6.32
N LYS A 110 -14.24 15.51 -5.08
CA LYS A 110 -15.24 15.48 -4.02
C LYS A 110 -15.39 16.83 -3.35
N GLY A 111 -16.47 17.01 -2.57
CA GLY A 111 -16.70 18.20 -1.75
C GLY A 111 -15.58 18.50 -0.76
N CYS A 112 -15.69 19.59 -0.03
CA CYS A 112 -14.65 20.09 0.89
C CYS A 112 -14.15 19.05 1.89
N TYR A 113 -12.85 19.05 2.13
CA TYR A 113 -12.18 18.24 3.15
C TYR A 113 -10.97 18.97 3.73
N ARG A 114 -10.55 18.56 4.91
CA ARG A 114 -9.39 19.17 5.59
C ARG A 114 -8.12 18.99 4.75
N GLY A 115 -7.41 20.07 4.48
CA GLY A 115 -6.17 20.08 3.72
C GLY A 115 -6.34 20.12 2.20
N GLN A 116 -7.56 20.25 1.69
CA GLN A 116 -7.87 20.29 0.25
C GLN A 116 -7.03 21.30 -0.54
N GLU A 117 -6.81 22.50 0.00
CA GLU A 117 -6.03 23.54 -0.68
C GLU A 117 -4.57 23.08 -0.91
N THR A 118 -3.96 22.45 0.10
CA THR A 118 -2.60 21.91 -0.01
C THR A 118 -2.55 20.78 -1.05
N VAL A 119 -3.52 19.86 -1.00
CA VAL A 119 -3.62 18.76 -1.96
C VAL A 119 -3.80 19.29 -3.38
N ALA A 120 -4.73 20.21 -3.60
CA ALA A 120 -4.98 20.82 -4.92
C ALA A 120 -3.75 21.61 -5.42
N ARG A 121 -3.11 22.38 -4.55
CA ARG A 121 -1.90 23.13 -4.89
C ARG A 121 -0.79 22.21 -5.38
N VAL A 122 -0.49 21.12 -4.65
CA VAL A 122 0.54 20.16 -5.03
C VAL A 122 0.15 19.40 -6.28
N HIS A 123 -1.12 19.03 -6.43
CA HIS A 123 -1.62 18.38 -7.63
C HIS A 123 -1.40 19.25 -8.89
N ASN A 124 -1.72 20.53 -8.80
CA ASN A 124 -1.55 21.48 -9.92
C ASN A 124 -0.07 21.79 -10.21
N LEU A 125 0.79 21.86 -9.19
CA LEU A 125 2.22 22.08 -9.34
C LEU A 125 3.00 20.82 -9.72
N GLY A 126 2.41 19.64 -9.50
CA GLY A 126 2.92 18.33 -9.94
C GLY A 126 4.14 17.78 -9.19
N LYS A 127 4.57 18.41 -8.10
CA LYS A 127 5.80 17.99 -7.39
C LYS A 127 5.65 18.11 -5.87
N PRO A 128 5.33 17.01 -5.17
CA PRO A 128 5.39 17.00 -3.71
C PRO A 128 6.84 17.19 -3.22
N PRO A 129 7.04 17.77 -2.02
CA PRO A 129 8.37 18.07 -1.49
C PRO A 129 9.18 16.82 -1.10
N ARG A 130 8.49 15.74 -0.79
CA ARG A 130 9.07 14.44 -0.43
C ARG A 130 8.45 13.33 -1.29
N MET A 131 9.01 12.14 -1.19
CA MET A 131 8.54 10.94 -1.85
C MET A 131 8.77 9.73 -0.96
N LEU A 132 7.84 8.79 -0.97
CA LEU A 132 7.99 7.48 -0.36
C LEU A 132 8.78 6.58 -1.29
N VAL A 133 9.83 5.98 -0.76
CA VAL A 133 10.67 5.02 -1.49
C VAL A 133 10.84 3.73 -0.70
N LEU A 134 11.18 2.66 -1.41
CA LEU A 134 11.70 1.42 -0.83
C LEU A 134 13.22 1.53 -0.75
N LEU A 135 13.77 1.09 0.36
CA LEU A 135 15.21 0.99 0.59
C LEU A 135 15.60 -0.48 0.81
N HIS A 136 16.72 -0.87 0.23
CA HIS A 136 17.47 -2.05 0.61
C HIS A 136 18.51 -1.65 1.66
N LEU A 137 18.53 -2.34 2.78
CA LEU A 137 19.50 -2.12 3.85
C LEU A 137 20.64 -3.13 3.72
N ASP A 138 21.83 -2.78 4.20
CA ASP A 138 22.91 -3.75 4.22
C ASP A 138 22.53 -4.95 5.11
N GLY A 139 23.18 -6.10 4.84
CA GLY A 139 22.90 -7.36 5.53
C GLY A 139 23.49 -7.46 6.95
N SER A 140 23.90 -6.33 7.55
CA SER A 140 24.42 -6.31 8.92
C SER A 140 23.34 -6.73 9.93
N ASP A 141 23.77 -7.17 11.12
CA ASP A 141 22.84 -7.51 12.21
C ASP A 141 22.12 -6.28 12.79
N ALA A 142 22.63 -5.07 12.51
CA ALA A 142 22.04 -3.83 12.95
C ALA A 142 20.71 -3.58 12.21
N ARG A 143 19.68 -3.25 12.95
CA ARG A 143 18.37 -2.84 12.40
C ARG A 143 18.06 -1.44 12.89
N PRO A 144 18.03 -0.46 11.98
CA PRO A 144 17.63 0.91 12.34
C PRO A 144 16.15 0.93 12.75
N ALA A 145 15.77 1.92 13.55
CA ALA A 145 14.41 2.07 14.04
C ALA A 145 13.55 2.95 13.10
N PRO A 146 12.22 2.72 13.06
CA PRO A 146 11.32 3.67 12.44
C PRO A 146 11.48 5.06 13.05
N GLY A 147 11.61 6.08 12.21
CA GLY A 147 11.87 7.47 12.63
C GLY A 147 13.32 7.89 12.56
N ASP A 148 14.26 6.97 12.46
CA ASP A 148 15.68 7.30 12.34
C ASP A 148 15.95 8.21 11.11
N PRO A 149 16.88 9.16 11.25
CA PRO A 149 17.24 10.04 10.14
C PRO A 149 17.92 9.25 9.02
N LEU A 150 17.61 9.64 7.78
CA LEU A 150 18.31 9.17 6.61
C LEU A 150 19.29 10.26 6.14
N LEU A 151 20.55 9.87 6.01
CA LEU A 151 21.67 10.79 5.78
C LEU A 151 22.29 10.55 4.41
N ALA A 152 22.62 11.63 3.71
CA ALA A 152 23.50 11.65 2.54
C ALA A 152 24.56 12.73 2.72
N GLY A 153 25.83 12.38 2.60
CA GLY A 153 26.94 13.31 2.82
C GLY A 153 26.86 14.03 4.17
N GLY A 154 26.42 13.33 5.23
CA GLY A 154 26.27 13.87 6.57
C GLY A 154 25.05 14.80 6.80
N ARG A 155 24.19 14.97 5.79
CA ARG A 155 22.98 15.81 5.89
C ARG A 155 21.73 14.98 5.94
N THR A 156 20.78 15.31 6.80
CA THR A 156 19.47 14.67 6.85
C THR A 156 18.67 15.00 5.60
N ILE A 157 18.34 13.95 4.84
CA ILE A 157 17.55 14.05 3.59
C ILE A 157 16.20 13.38 3.69
N GLY A 158 15.93 12.68 4.78
CA GLY A 158 14.68 11.98 5.00
C GLY A 158 14.64 11.29 6.36
N ARG A 159 13.66 10.41 6.51
CA ARG A 159 13.51 9.56 7.69
C ARG A 159 13.03 8.17 7.30
N LEU A 160 13.38 7.18 8.10
CA LEU A 160 12.86 5.83 7.98
C LEU A 160 11.42 5.71 8.44
N GLY A 161 10.66 4.88 7.77
CA GLY A 161 9.41 4.32 8.20
C GLY A 161 9.60 2.89 8.72
N THR A 162 8.74 1.98 8.27
CA THR A 162 8.79 0.56 8.67
C THR A 162 10.04 -0.12 8.14
N VAL A 163 10.72 -0.86 9.01
CA VAL A 163 11.89 -1.71 8.71
C VAL A 163 11.49 -3.16 8.92
N VAL A 164 11.80 -4.04 7.97
CA VAL A 164 11.45 -5.47 8.01
C VAL A 164 12.51 -6.33 7.33
N ASP A 165 12.50 -7.61 7.65
CA ASP A 165 13.24 -8.63 6.90
C ASP A 165 12.27 -9.32 5.93
N HIS A 166 12.54 -9.22 4.63
CA HIS A 166 11.78 -9.89 3.57
C HIS A 166 12.51 -11.16 3.12
N VAL A 167 11.76 -12.23 2.86
CA VAL A 167 12.34 -13.56 2.56
C VAL A 167 13.24 -13.55 1.32
N ASP A 168 12.88 -12.77 0.29
CA ASP A 168 13.63 -12.73 -0.97
C ASP A 168 14.52 -11.48 -1.09
N LEU A 169 14.10 -10.34 -0.48
CA LEU A 169 14.77 -9.05 -0.62
C LEU A 169 15.74 -8.76 0.52
N GLY A 170 15.77 -9.61 1.57
CA GLY A 170 16.54 -9.33 2.77
C GLY A 170 15.96 -8.16 3.58
N PRO A 171 16.81 -7.42 4.31
CA PRO A 171 16.35 -6.27 5.10
C PRO A 171 15.99 -5.11 4.19
N ILE A 172 14.72 -4.68 4.31
CA ILE A 172 14.14 -3.56 3.54
C ILE A 172 13.44 -2.57 4.46
N ALA A 173 13.28 -1.35 3.97
CA ALA A 173 12.55 -0.31 4.71
C ALA A 173 11.77 0.61 3.78
N LEU A 174 10.68 1.19 4.29
CA LEU A 174 10.09 2.39 3.69
C LEU A 174 10.79 3.64 4.22
N ALA A 175 10.89 4.66 3.39
CA ALA A 175 11.43 5.94 3.80
C ALA A 175 10.75 7.11 3.07
N LEU A 176 10.57 8.21 3.79
CA LEU A 176 10.18 9.50 3.21
C LEU A 176 11.45 10.32 2.94
N LEU A 177 11.78 10.49 1.68
CA LEU A 177 12.93 11.27 1.20
C LEU A 177 12.54 12.63 0.66
N LYS A 178 13.43 13.61 0.77
CA LYS A 178 13.34 14.84 -0.01
C LYS A 178 13.33 14.51 -1.51
N ARG A 179 12.42 15.13 -2.24
CA ARG A 179 12.37 14.95 -3.69
C ARG A 179 13.63 15.52 -4.34
N GLY A 180 14.12 14.83 -5.37
CA GLY A 180 15.32 15.24 -6.10
C GLY A 180 16.60 14.58 -5.60
N VAL A 181 16.54 13.69 -4.62
CA VAL A 181 17.66 12.81 -4.28
C VAL A 181 17.78 11.76 -5.40
N PRO A 182 18.93 11.65 -6.07
CA PRO A 182 19.19 10.64 -7.09
C PRO A 182 19.12 9.22 -6.51
N ALA A 183 18.71 8.25 -7.33
CA ALA A 183 18.59 6.85 -6.89
C ALA A 183 19.95 6.22 -6.49
N ASP A 184 21.03 6.67 -7.11
CA ASP A 184 22.39 6.22 -6.86
C ASP A 184 23.09 6.92 -5.68
N THR A 185 22.35 7.73 -4.91
CA THR A 185 22.88 8.41 -3.74
C THR A 185 23.23 7.40 -2.64
N GLU A 186 24.46 7.46 -2.14
CA GLU A 186 24.86 6.67 -0.98
C GLU A 186 24.19 7.20 0.28
N LEU A 187 23.44 6.31 0.96
CA LEU A 187 22.64 6.64 2.13
C LEU A 187 23.10 5.87 3.35
N PHE A 188 22.97 6.52 4.50
CA PHE A 188 23.19 5.92 5.81
C PHE A 188 22.02 6.25 6.74
N THR A 189 21.69 5.30 7.61
CA THR A 189 20.62 5.46 8.59
C THR A 189 20.98 4.77 9.90
N GLY A 190 20.23 5.07 10.95
CA GLY A 190 20.47 4.56 12.29
C GLY A 190 21.11 5.59 13.22
N GLY A 191 21.17 5.21 14.49
CA GLY A 191 21.75 6.02 15.55
C GLY A 191 23.28 5.83 15.66
N GLU A 192 23.70 5.13 16.73
CA GLU A 192 25.14 4.86 16.98
C GLU A 192 25.77 3.92 15.96
N GLN A 193 25.00 2.95 15.46
CA GLN A 193 25.42 2.04 14.39
C GLN A 193 24.76 2.47 13.08
N GLN A 194 25.57 3.05 12.20
CA GLN A 194 25.10 3.43 10.88
C GLN A 194 24.94 2.19 9.99
N VAL A 195 23.78 2.06 9.38
CA VAL A 195 23.45 1.03 8.40
C VAL A 195 23.42 1.70 7.02
N ARG A 196 24.14 1.13 6.06
CA ARG A 196 24.08 1.59 4.67
C ARG A 196 22.73 1.22 4.07
N ALA A 197 22.20 2.13 3.26
CA ALA A 197 20.93 1.93 2.56
C ALA A 197 21.07 2.34 1.10
N GLU A 198 20.36 1.64 0.23
CA GLU A 198 20.27 1.91 -1.20
C GLU A 198 18.82 2.09 -1.60
N ILE A 199 18.54 3.08 -2.45
CA ILE A 199 17.18 3.31 -2.95
C ILE A 199 16.89 2.26 -4.02
N ASP A 200 15.76 1.58 -3.90
CA ASP A 200 15.23 0.77 -4.99
C ASP A 200 14.80 1.67 -6.15
N PRO A 201 15.45 1.60 -7.33
CA PRO A 201 15.16 2.49 -8.45
C PRO A 201 13.72 2.41 -8.93
N ASP A 202 13.10 1.22 -8.88
CA ASP A 202 11.74 0.97 -9.33
C ASP A 202 10.71 1.58 -8.36
N SER A 203 11.15 1.89 -7.14
CA SER A 203 10.32 2.57 -6.15
C SER A 203 10.22 4.08 -6.36
N MET A 204 11.08 4.66 -7.20
CA MET A 204 11.13 6.09 -7.46
C MET A 204 9.97 6.53 -8.36
N PRO A 205 9.38 7.70 -8.10
CA PRO A 205 8.41 8.26 -9.04
C PRO A 205 9.11 8.62 -10.36
N PRO A 206 8.42 8.49 -11.51
CA PRO A 206 8.99 8.77 -12.82
C PRO A 206 9.58 10.19 -12.88
N THR A 207 10.76 10.31 -13.47
CA THR A 207 11.54 11.56 -13.53
C THR A 207 11.00 12.58 -14.53
N SER A 208 10.17 12.17 -15.49
CA SER A 208 9.64 13.01 -16.57
C SER A 208 8.11 13.07 -16.57
N GLY A 209 7.60 14.30 -16.59
CA GLY A 209 6.23 14.61 -16.97
C GLY A 209 5.23 14.65 -15.82
N ARG A 210 4.18 15.44 -16.01
CA ARG A 210 2.97 15.53 -15.19
C ARG A 210 2.68 14.20 -14.51
N ALA A 211 2.37 14.23 -13.23
CA ALA A 211 1.91 13.07 -12.47
C ALA A 211 1.05 12.20 -13.40
N GLY A 212 1.57 11.02 -13.74
CA GLY A 212 0.93 10.19 -14.76
C GLY A 212 -0.50 9.95 -14.32
N LEU A 213 -1.43 10.45 -15.12
CA LEU A 213 -2.81 9.98 -15.08
C LEU A 213 -2.70 8.49 -15.42
N ILE A 214 -2.65 7.65 -14.40
CA ILE A 214 -3.02 6.25 -14.59
C ILE A 214 -4.50 6.31 -14.91
N LEU A 215 -4.79 6.35 -16.20
CA LEU A 215 -6.15 6.25 -16.72
C LEU A 215 -6.63 4.83 -16.39
N PHE A 216 -7.23 4.66 -15.23
CA PHE A 216 -8.14 3.54 -15.05
C PHE A 216 -9.26 3.76 -16.05
N ALA A 217 -9.22 3.05 -17.15
CA ALA A 217 -10.33 2.93 -18.05
C ALA A 217 -11.46 2.23 -17.31
N VAL A 218 -12.26 3.00 -16.58
CA VAL A 218 -13.57 2.56 -16.14
C VAL A 218 -14.38 2.41 -17.40
N GLY A 219 -14.54 1.15 -17.85
CA GLY A 219 -15.41 0.81 -18.94
C GLY A 219 -16.82 1.32 -18.63
N ARG A 220 -17.21 2.39 -19.31
CA ARG A 220 -18.62 2.78 -19.39
C ARG A 220 -19.33 1.68 -20.16
N THR A 221 -19.90 0.72 -19.44
CA THR A 221 -20.99 -0.08 -20.00
C THR A 221 -22.16 0.86 -20.24
N GLY A 222 -22.34 1.20 -21.51
CA GLY A 222 -23.46 2.00 -21.97
C GLY A 222 -24.76 1.22 -21.73
N VAL A 223 -25.54 1.68 -20.76
CA VAL A 223 -26.97 1.38 -20.70
C VAL A 223 -27.64 2.32 -21.68
N THR A 224 -27.87 1.83 -22.91
CA THR A 224 -28.79 2.46 -23.86
C THR A 224 -30.19 2.25 -23.31
N ALA A 225 -30.76 3.30 -22.74
CA ALA A 225 -32.19 3.34 -22.47
C ALA A 225 -32.95 3.37 -23.80
N ASP A 226 -33.60 2.25 -24.14
CA ASP A 226 -34.59 2.14 -25.22
C ASP A 226 -35.80 3.01 -24.83
N ARG A 227 -35.90 4.19 -25.46
CA ARG A 227 -37.09 5.01 -25.46
C ARG A 227 -37.76 4.85 -26.82
N ASP A 228 -38.55 3.83 -26.99
CA ASP A 228 -39.62 3.84 -27.99
C ASP A 228 -40.59 2.69 -27.75
N ARG A 229 -41.71 2.99 -27.10
CA ARG A 229 -43.03 2.37 -27.31
C ARG A 229 -44.09 2.98 -26.40
N ALA A 230 -44.67 4.07 -26.91
CA ALA A 230 -46.03 4.43 -26.55
C ALA A 230 -46.66 5.18 -27.74
N ARG A 231 -47.31 4.45 -28.56
CA ARG A 231 -48.54 4.86 -29.29
C ARG A 231 -49.51 3.70 -29.26
#